data_8d7d4512a656eedcba135a3c5d8ec085
#
_entry.id   8d7d4512a656eedcba135a3c5d8ec085
#
_cell.length_a   1.000
_cell.length_b   1.000
_cell.length_c   1.000
_cell.angle_alpha   90.00
_cell.angle_beta   90.00
_cell.angle_gamma   90.00
#
_symmetry.space_group_name_H-M   'P 1'
#
loop_
_entity.id
_entity.type
_entity.pdbx_description
1 polymer ?
#
loop_
_entity_poly.entity_id
_entity_poly.type
_entity_poly.pdbx_seq_one_letter_code
_entity_poly.pdbx_strand_id
1 'polypeptide(L)'
;FIVETLMAVYRHNGLLKGSIISATNAHRLGANEAPPAIISSFLGKQLTDLLKSLEESYDDALFNLKGKKALKLDIPQIPELLLDNTDRNRTSPFAFTGNRFEFRAVGSSANCAAAMIVLNAAVAESLADFKERVDRLIAEGMDKMKAIVKVVREDIKTCQPIHFEGNGYSEEWKEEAARRGLDVATSAPKMFQQYLAPESIEMFRKTCVLNEAEL
;
A
#
# COMPACT_ATOMS: atom_id res chain seq x y z
N PHE A 1 -0.92 10.36 5.43
CA PHE A 1 -1.50 9.90 4.17
C PHE A 1 -0.77 8.66 3.59
N ILE A 2 0.56 8.73 3.36
CA ILE A 2 1.31 7.60 2.78
C ILE A 2 1.12 6.33 3.61
N VAL A 3 1.32 6.38 4.92
CA VAL A 3 1.17 5.24 5.82
C VAL A 3 -0.26 4.71 5.81
N GLU A 4 -1.27 5.60 5.85
CA GLU A 4 -2.67 5.19 5.79
C GLU A 4 -3.07 4.57 4.45
N THR A 5 -2.45 5.02 3.36
CA THR A 5 -2.62 4.35 2.06
C THR A 5 -2.03 2.93 2.09
N LEU A 6 -0.88 2.73 2.71
CA LEU A 6 -0.29 1.39 2.90
C LEU A 6 -1.16 0.51 3.82
N MET A 7 -1.71 1.07 4.89
CA MET A 7 -2.66 0.38 5.77
C MET A 7 -3.90 -0.08 5.01
N ALA A 8 -4.48 0.79 4.19
CA ALA A 8 -5.63 0.47 3.35
C ALA A 8 -5.31 -0.69 2.39
N VAL A 9 -4.18 -0.62 1.70
CA VAL A 9 -3.74 -1.68 0.77
C VAL A 9 -3.44 -2.98 1.52
N TYR A 10 -2.86 -2.92 2.71
CA TYR A 10 -2.59 -4.10 3.53
C TYR A 10 -3.87 -4.77 4.01
N ARG A 11 -4.78 -4.01 4.63
CA ARG A 11 -6.05 -4.54 5.16
C ARG A 11 -6.93 -5.14 4.08
N HIS A 12 -7.00 -4.49 2.92
CA HIS A 12 -7.90 -4.86 1.83
C HIS A 12 -7.17 -5.44 0.61
N ASN A 13 -5.97 -6.05 0.79
CA ASN A 13 -5.19 -6.59 -0.34
C ASN A 13 -5.97 -7.65 -1.15
N GLY A 14 -6.72 -8.51 -0.51
CA GLY A 14 -7.57 -9.51 -1.17
C GLY A 14 -8.72 -8.86 -1.96
N LEU A 15 -9.39 -7.86 -1.39
CA LEU A 15 -10.45 -7.12 -2.06
C LEU A 15 -9.91 -6.31 -3.25
N LEU A 16 -8.77 -5.64 -3.10
CA LEU A 16 -8.10 -4.95 -4.19
C LEU A 16 -7.77 -5.91 -5.33
N LYS A 17 -7.31 -7.12 -5.01
CA LYS A 17 -7.07 -8.17 -6.00
C LYS A 17 -8.37 -8.60 -6.68
N GLY A 18 -9.45 -8.78 -5.94
CA GLY A 18 -10.78 -9.06 -6.50
C GLY A 18 -11.25 -7.96 -7.45
N SER A 19 -10.96 -6.69 -7.14
CA SER A 19 -11.39 -5.53 -7.93
C SER A 19 -10.70 -5.38 -9.28
N ILE A 20 -9.51 -5.97 -9.47
CA ILE A 20 -8.77 -5.92 -10.74
C ILE A 20 -9.09 -7.10 -11.66
N ILE A 21 -9.82 -8.09 -11.19
CA ILE A 21 -10.17 -9.26 -11.99
C ILE A 21 -11.27 -8.90 -12.98
N SER A 22 -11.07 -9.33 -14.22
CA SER A 22 -12.05 -9.21 -15.28
C SER A 22 -12.11 -10.53 -16.05
N ALA A 23 -13.12 -10.68 -16.89
CA ALA A 23 -13.24 -11.84 -17.77
C ALA A 23 -12.01 -12.03 -18.69
N THR A 24 -11.26 -10.95 -18.95
CA THR A 24 -10.11 -10.98 -19.86
C THR A 24 -8.79 -11.28 -19.18
N ASN A 25 -8.66 -11.09 -17.85
CA ASN A 25 -7.38 -11.25 -17.14
C ASN A 25 -7.39 -12.25 -15.99
N ALA A 26 -8.56 -12.77 -15.58
CA ALA A 26 -8.67 -13.64 -14.41
C ALA A 26 -7.75 -14.87 -14.45
N HIS A 27 -7.59 -15.48 -15.64
CA HIS A 27 -6.75 -16.66 -15.85
C HIS A 27 -5.27 -16.30 -16.14
N ARG A 28 -4.93 -15.02 -16.31
CA ARG A 28 -3.58 -14.55 -16.64
C ARG A 28 -2.87 -13.88 -15.47
N LEU A 29 -3.59 -13.62 -14.38
CA LEU A 29 -3.02 -12.92 -13.22
C LEU A 29 -1.79 -13.67 -12.70
N GLY A 30 -0.64 -12.98 -12.64
CA GLY A 30 0.64 -13.57 -12.27
C GLY A 30 1.41 -14.28 -13.38
N ALA A 31 0.85 -14.38 -14.60
CA ALA A 31 1.57 -14.86 -15.77
C ALA A 31 2.44 -13.75 -16.37
N ASN A 32 3.35 -14.12 -17.29
CA ASN A 32 4.16 -13.15 -18.02
C ASN A 32 3.27 -12.10 -18.72
N GLU A 33 3.68 -10.83 -18.65
CA GLU A 33 2.97 -9.67 -19.22
C GLU A 33 1.58 -9.39 -18.58
N ALA A 34 1.22 -10.12 -17.53
CA ALA A 34 0.02 -9.84 -16.75
C ALA A 34 0.41 -9.17 -15.41
N PRO A 35 -0.55 -8.51 -14.71
CA PRO A 35 -0.29 -8.01 -13.36
C PRO A 35 0.16 -9.12 -12.40
N PRO A 36 1.04 -8.83 -11.40
CA PRO A 36 1.39 -9.77 -10.36
C PRO A 36 0.15 -10.29 -9.62
N ALA A 37 0.16 -11.56 -9.23
CA ALA A 37 -0.97 -12.21 -8.54
C ALA A 37 -1.17 -11.73 -7.11
N ILE A 38 -0.16 -11.13 -6.49
CA ILE A 38 -0.16 -10.71 -5.08
C ILE A 38 -0.03 -9.20 -5.03
N ILE A 39 -0.94 -8.54 -4.33
CA ILE A 39 -0.87 -7.09 -4.11
C ILE A 39 0.20 -6.82 -3.07
N SER A 40 1.24 -6.10 -3.49
CA SER A 40 2.33 -5.61 -2.63
C SER A 40 2.67 -4.18 -3.00
N SER A 41 3.35 -3.47 -2.10
CA SER A 41 3.69 -2.06 -2.29
C SER A 41 5.19 -1.85 -2.38
N PHE A 42 5.60 -1.10 -3.40
CA PHE A 42 6.96 -0.58 -3.56
C PHE A 42 7.02 0.88 -3.08
N LEU A 43 8.03 1.22 -2.29
CA LEU A 43 8.19 2.57 -1.72
C LEU A 43 9.44 3.28 -2.20
N GLY A 44 10.46 2.52 -2.61
CA GLY A 44 11.78 3.02 -2.90
C GLY A 44 12.61 3.32 -1.65
N LYS A 45 13.92 3.27 -1.81
CA LYS A 45 14.89 3.31 -0.72
C LYS A 45 14.69 4.50 0.24
N GLN A 46 14.45 5.69 -0.30
CA GLN A 46 14.32 6.90 0.52
C GLN A 46 13.15 6.83 1.52
N LEU A 47 11.97 6.41 1.02
CA LEU A 47 10.78 6.32 1.86
C LEU A 47 10.88 5.12 2.82
N THR A 48 11.43 4.01 2.36
CA THR A 48 11.68 2.83 3.20
C THR A 48 12.63 3.17 4.36
N ASP A 49 13.76 3.84 4.10
CA ASP A 49 14.71 4.28 5.13
C ASP A 49 14.04 5.26 6.11
N LEU A 50 13.18 6.15 5.61
CA LEU A 50 12.42 7.09 6.44
C LEU A 50 11.46 6.37 7.37
N LEU A 51 10.64 5.43 6.84
CA LEU A 51 9.66 4.70 7.64
C LEU A 51 10.36 3.84 8.71
N LYS A 52 11.48 3.21 8.39
CA LYS A 52 12.30 2.48 9.37
C LYS A 52 12.83 3.39 10.47
N SER A 53 13.34 4.56 10.12
CA SER A 53 13.83 5.52 11.12
C SER A 53 12.71 6.03 12.04
N LEU A 54 11.50 6.15 11.52
CA LEU A 54 10.30 6.49 12.29
C LEU A 54 9.89 5.39 13.26
N GLU A 55 9.98 4.14 12.81
CA GLU A 55 9.67 2.98 13.62
C GLU A 55 10.65 2.83 14.79
N GLU A 56 11.94 3.03 14.53
CA GLU A 56 13.04 2.80 15.49
C GLU A 56 13.25 3.97 16.45
N SER A 57 12.88 5.19 16.11
CA SER A 57 13.18 6.36 16.94
C SER A 57 12.33 6.36 18.22
N TYR A 58 13.01 6.31 19.36
CA TYR A 58 12.42 6.41 20.70
C TYR A 58 12.13 7.85 21.12
N ASP A 59 12.75 8.83 20.47
CA ASP A 59 12.65 10.24 20.82
C ASP A 59 11.57 10.95 20.01
N ASP A 60 10.79 11.79 20.70
CA ASP A 60 9.85 12.75 20.12
C ASP A 60 10.52 13.85 19.28
N ALA A 61 11.83 13.73 19.06
CA ALA A 61 12.60 14.66 18.26
C ALA A 61 12.16 14.61 16.80
N LEU A 62 11.41 15.61 16.42
CA LEU A 62 10.95 15.90 15.07
C LEU A 62 12.09 15.72 14.06
N PHE A 63 11.80 14.85 13.13
CA PHE A 63 12.41 14.62 11.85
C PHE A 63 13.41 15.68 11.37
N ASN A 64 14.69 15.42 11.48
CA ASN A 64 15.65 15.97 10.56
C ASN A 64 15.51 15.20 9.23
N LEU A 65 14.54 15.57 8.42
CA LEU A 65 14.44 15.21 7.02
C LEU A 65 15.65 15.79 6.30
N LYS A 66 16.77 15.08 6.34
CA LYS A 66 17.90 15.39 5.47
C LYS A 66 17.41 15.20 4.05
N GLY A 67 17.43 16.29 3.28
CA GLY A 67 16.93 16.38 1.92
C GLY A 67 17.48 15.29 0.98
N LYS A 68 16.98 15.28 -0.25
CA LYS A 68 17.31 14.34 -1.32
C LYS A 68 18.80 13.97 -1.29
N LYS A 69 19.11 12.68 -1.10
CA LYS A 69 20.48 12.19 -1.22
C LYS A 69 20.93 12.39 -2.67
N ALA A 70 21.85 13.28 -2.89
CA ALA A 70 22.55 13.42 -4.17
C ALA A 70 23.65 12.37 -4.25
N LEU A 71 23.81 11.73 -5.40
CA LEU A 71 24.98 10.88 -5.68
C LEU A 71 26.16 11.79 -5.98
N LYS A 72 27.09 11.89 -5.03
CA LYS A 72 28.38 12.58 -5.23
C LYS A 72 29.34 11.60 -5.87
N LEU A 73 29.69 11.83 -7.10
CA LEU A 73 30.66 11.01 -7.84
C LEU A 73 32.12 11.48 -7.65
N ASP A 74 32.34 12.58 -6.91
CA ASP A 74 33.63 13.23 -6.69
C ASP A 74 34.44 13.49 -7.99
N ILE A 75 33.76 13.60 -9.11
CA ILE A 75 34.34 13.93 -10.43
C ILE A 75 33.97 15.38 -10.73
N PRO A 76 34.93 16.31 -10.79
CA PRO A 76 34.64 17.76 -10.88
C PRO A 76 33.81 18.23 -12.08
N GLN A 77 33.69 17.37 -13.10
CA GLN A 77 32.99 17.71 -14.35
C GLN A 77 31.59 17.06 -14.49
N ILE A 78 31.19 16.26 -13.51
CA ILE A 78 29.86 15.60 -13.52
C ILE A 78 28.99 16.26 -12.46
N PRO A 79 27.84 16.86 -12.84
CA PRO A 79 26.91 17.44 -11.87
C PRO A 79 26.40 16.38 -10.89
N GLU A 80 26.09 16.78 -9.66
CA GLU A 80 25.43 15.91 -8.68
C GLU A 80 24.12 15.37 -9.25
N LEU A 81 24.01 14.04 -9.34
CA LEU A 81 22.79 13.38 -9.81
C LEU A 81 21.87 13.08 -8.62
N LEU A 82 20.62 13.49 -8.74
CA LEU A 82 19.59 13.06 -7.80
C LEU A 82 19.27 11.59 -8.07
N LEU A 83 19.31 10.76 -7.00
CA LEU A 83 18.92 9.37 -7.10
C LEU A 83 17.42 9.30 -7.44
N ASP A 84 17.12 8.66 -8.56
CA ASP A 84 15.75 8.34 -8.95
C ASP A 84 15.35 7.02 -8.28
N ASN A 85 14.43 7.11 -7.32
CA ASN A 85 13.92 5.96 -6.56
C ASN A 85 12.60 5.41 -7.14
N THR A 86 12.28 5.73 -8.39
CA THR A 86 11.04 5.22 -9.01
C THR A 86 11.20 3.76 -9.44
N ASP A 87 10.14 2.95 -9.23
CA ASP A 87 10.06 1.60 -9.79
C ASP A 87 9.78 1.68 -11.29
N ARG A 88 10.83 1.68 -12.10
CA ARG A 88 10.73 1.69 -13.56
C ARG A 88 10.44 0.32 -14.16
N ASN A 89 10.68 -0.76 -13.41
CA ASN A 89 10.54 -2.13 -13.90
C ASN A 89 9.09 -2.64 -13.85
N ARG A 90 8.17 -1.89 -13.26
CA ARG A 90 6.74 -2.23 -13.14
C ARG A 90 6.48 -3.60 -12.48
N THR A 91 7.37 -4.03 -11.59
CA THR A 91 7.27 -5.31 -10.89
C THR A 91 6.33 -5.25 -9.69
N SER A 92 6.03 -4.05 -9.19
CA SER A 92 5.13 -3.85 -8.07
C SER A 92 3.74 -3.45 -8.53
N PRO A 93 2.68 -4.13 -8.08
CA PRO A 93 1.30 -3.80 -8.42
C PRO A 93 0.84 -2.46 -7.82
N PHE A 94 1.44 -2.03 -6.72
CA PHE A 94 1.15 -0.76 -6.07
C PHE A 94 2.45 -0.03 -5.71
N ALA A 95 2.81 1.01 -6.44
CA ALA A 95 4.11 1.65 -6.34
C ALA A 95 4.02 3.14 -6.01
N PHE A 96 4.85 3.60 -5.06
CA PHE A 96 5.07 5.02 -4.82
C PHE A 96 6.11 5.57 -5.81
N THR A 97 5.73 6.57 -6.59
CA THR A 97 6.56 7.14 -7.65
C THR A 97 7.10 8.53 -7.31
N GLY A 98 7.27 8.80 -6.01
CA GLY A 98 7.87 10.04 -5.49
C GLY A 98 6.85 11.12 -5.10
N ASN A 99 5.69 11.19 -5.73
CA ASN A 99 4.62 12.14 -5.41
C ASN A 99 3.22 11.54 -5.45
N ARG A 100 3.08 10.27 -5.85
CA ARG A 100 1.80 9.56 -5.94
C ARG A 100 2.01 8.07 -5.82
N PHE A 101 0.92 7.35 -5.56
CA PHE A 101 0.85 5.91 -5.76
C PHE A 101 0.25 5.60 -7.14
N GLU A 102 0.76 4.56 -7.76
CA GLU A 102 0.24 3.99 -8.99
C GLU A 102 -0.23 2.57 -8.74
N PHE A 103 -1.52 2.29 -8.98
CA PHE A 103 -2.05 0.94 -8.93
C PHE A 103 -1.94 0.32 -10.33
N ARG A 104 -0.90 -0.48 -10.54
CA ARG A 104 -0.47 -1.01 -11.84
C ARG A 104 -1.02 -2.41 -12.14
N ALA A 105 -2.06 -2.81 -11.44
CA ALA A 105 -2.56 -4.18 -11.49
C ALA A 105 -3.76 -4.37 -12.41
N VAL A 106 -4.34 -3.28 -12.94
CA VAL A 106 -5.46 -3.34 -13.89
C VAL A 106 -4.95 -3.69 -15.28
N GLY A 107 -5.58 -4.66 -15.95
CA GLY A 107 -5.20 -5.06 -17.29
C GLY A 107 -5.41 -3.93 -18.32
N SER A 108 -4.59 -3.93 -19.39
CA SER A 108 -4.80 -3.01 -20.49
C SER A 108 -6.18 -3.25 -21.13
N SER A 109 -6.88 -2.21 -21.53
CA SER A 109 -8.25 -2.28 -22.06
C SER A 109 -9.33 -2.72 -21.04
N ALA A 110 -8.97 -2.93 -19.78
CA ALA A 110 -9.95 -3.19 -18.70
C ALA A 110 -10.48 -1.88 -18.12
N ASN A 111 -11.74 -1.92 -17.64
CA ASN A 111 -12.28 -0.79 -16.89
C ASN A 111 -11.65 -0.72 -15.51
N CYS A 112 -11.08 0.43 -15.14
CA CYS A 112 -10.44 0.62 -13.84
C CYS A 112 -11.40 1.07 -12.72
N ALA A 113 -12.71 1.22 -13.00
CA ALA A 113 -13.65 1.78 -12.04
C ALA A 113 -13.74 0.98 -10.75
N ALA A 114 -13.85 -0.35 -10.82
CA ALA A 114 -13.92 -1.21 -9.62
C ALA A 114 -12.66 -1.05 -8.74
N ALA A 115 -11.47 -1.09 -9.35
CA ALA A 115 -10.21 -0.89 -8.65
C ALA A 115 -10.14 0.50 -7.98
N MET A 116 -10.60 1.54 -8.67
CA MET A 116 -10.65 2.91 -8.13
C MET A 116 -11.64 3.04 -6.98
N ILE A 117 -12.83 2.45 -7.09
CA ILE A 117 -13.85 2.45 -6.04
C ILE A 117 -13.28 1.80 -4.77
N VAL A 118 -12.75 0.59 -4.89
CA VAL A 118 -12.20 -0.16 -3.75
C VAL A 118 -11.03 0.58 -3.11
N LEU A 119 -10.08 1.04 -3.90
CA LEU A 119 -8.90 1.74 -3.37
C LEU A 119 -9.29 3.03 -2.64
N ASN A 120 -10.17 3.84 -3.23
CA ASN A 120 -10.58 5.10 -2.60
C ASN A 120 -11.42 4.87 -1.33
N ALA A 121 -12.32 3.88 -1.33
CA ALA A 121 -13.09 3.53 -0.15
C ALA A 121 -12.19 3.02 0.99
N ALA A 122 -11.24 2.13 0.68
CA ALA A 122 -10.28 1.61 1.65
C ALA A 122 -9.39 2.72 2.25
N VAL A 123 -8.92 3.65 1.43
CA VAL A 123 -8.13 4.80 1.92
C VAL A 123 -8.99 5.75 2.76
N ALA A 124 -10.24 5.98 2.38
CA ALA A 124 -11.17 6.81 3.16
C ALA A 124 -11.45 6.20 4.54
N GLU A 125 -11.69 4.88 4.61
CA GLU A 125 -11.84 4.18 5.88
C GLU A 125 -10.59 4.29 6.74
N SER A 126 -9.39 4.02 6.18
CA SER A 126 -8.13 4.08 6.91
C SER A 126 -7.87 5.49 7.49
N LEU A 127 -8.14 6.54 6.72
CA LEU A 127 -8.01 7.92 7.19
C LEU A 127 -9.02 8.28 8.27
N ALA A 128 -10.24 7.76 8.20
CA ALA A 128 -11.25 7.94 9.24
C ALA A 128 -10.84 7.26 10.55
N ASP A 129 -10.39 6.00 10.48
CA ASP A 129 -9.88 5.25 11.63
C ASP A 129 -8.65 5.94 12.25
N PHE A 130 -7.73 6.41 11.42
CA PHE A 130 -6.56 7.18 11.88
C PHE A 130 -6.98 8.42 12.66
N LYS A 131 -7.90 9.21 12.08
CA LYS A 131 -8.41 10.41 12.74
C LYS A 131 -9.04 10.08 14.09
N GLU A 132 -9.88 9.07 14.16
CA GLU A 132 -10.55 8.66 15.41
C GLU A 132 -9.54 8.26 16.49
N ARG A 133 -8.50 7.50 16.13
CA ARG A 133 -7.44 7.07 17.05
C ARG A 133 -6.63 8.26 17.57
N VAL A 134 -6.27 9.21 16.71
CA VAL A 134 -5.56 10.43 17.09
C VAL A 134 -6.43 11.30 17.99
N ASP A 135 -7.70 11.54 17.63
CA ASP A 135 -8.61 12.36 18.43
C ASP A 135 -8.84 11.78 19.83
N ARG A 136 -8.91 10.44 19.95
CA ARG A 136 -9.01 9.75 21.25
C ARG A 136 -7.80 10.03 22.13
N LEU A 137 -6.58 9.91 21.60
CA LEU A 137 -5.35 10.19 22.34
C LEU A 137 -5.26 11.67 22.78
N ILE A 138 -5.73 12.58 21.94
CA ILE A 138 -5.79 14.01 22.29
C ILE A 138 -6.80 14.24 23.42
N ALA A 139 -7.98 13.59 23.38
CA ALA A 139 -8.98 13.67 24.43
C ALA A 139 -8.48 13.09 25.78
N GLU A 140 -7.57 12.12 25.73
CA GLU A 140 -6.86 11.57 26.91
C GLU A 140 -5.73 12.49 27.41
N GLY A 141 -5.53 13.68 26.81
CA GLY A 141 -4.56 14.69 27.21
C GLY A 141 -3.19 14.61 26.53
N MET A 142 -3.05 13.79 25.50
CA MET A 142 -1.81 13.71 24.73
C MET A 142 -1.67 14.94 23.81
N ASP A 143 -0.44 15.45 23.65
CA ASP A 143 -0.13 16.46 22.64
C ASP A 143 -0.45 15.94 21.23
N LYS A 144 -1.02 16.82 20.39
CA LYS A 144 -1.47 16.46 19.04
C LYS A 144 -0.37 15.82 18.18
N MET A 145 0.84 16.38 18.20
CA MET A 145 1.94 15.84 17.38
C MET A 145 2.42 14.49 17.91
N LYS A 146 2.45 14.33 19.24
CA LYS A 146 2.79 13.05 19.86
C LYS A 146 1.74 11.98 19.55
N ALA A 147 0.46 12.33 19.60
CA ALA A 147 -0.64 11.42 19.23
C ALA A 147 -0.51 10.96 17.76
N ILE A 148 -0.30 11.89 16.83
CA ILE A 148 -0.08 11.59 15.40
C ILE A 148 1.11 10.65 15.22
N VAL A 149 2.28 10.98 15.79
CA VAL A 149 3.49 10.17 15.63
C VAL A 149 3.31 8.77 16.22
N LYS A 150 2.64 8.66 17.37
CA LYS A 150 2.35 7.37 18.00
C LYS A 150 1.50 6.48 17.07
N VAL A 151 0.40 7.00 16.55
CA VAL A 151 -0.49 6.25 15.66
C VAL A 151 0.22 5.87 14.36
N VAL A 152 0.97 6.81 13.76
CA VAL A 152 1.76 6.53 12.54
C VAL A 152 2.76 5.40 12.77
N ARG A 153 3.45 5.35 13.91
CA ARG A 153 4.41 4.27 14.22
C ARG A 153 3.73 2.91 14.36
N GLU A 154 2.56 2.87 15.02
CA GLU A 154 1.76 1.65 15.14
C GLU A 154 1.35 1.15 13.75
N ASP A 155 0.91 2.05 12.89
CA ASP A 155 0.45 1.72 11.54
C ASP A 155 1.59 1.29 10.61
N ILE A 156 2.78 1.90 10.71
CA ILE A 156 3.98 1.44 10.00
C ILE A 156 4.27 -0.03 10.32
N LYS A 157 4.27 -0.39 11.61
CA LYS A 157 4.51 -1.78 12.05
C LYS A 157 3.44 -2.73 11.52
N THR A 158 2.19 -2.30 11.56
CA THR A 158 1.05 -3.12 11.14
C THR A 158 1.06 -3.38 9.63
N CYS A 159 1.35 -2.36 8.81
CA CYS A 159 1.32 -2.50 7.36
C CYS A 159 2.67 -2.94 6.74
N GLN A 160 3.70 -3.15 7.54
CA GLN A 160 5.01 -3.61 7.06
C GLN A 160 4.93 -4.85 6.15
N PRO A 161 4.06 -5.85 6.40
CA PRO A 161 3.98 -7.04 5.54
C PRO A 161 3.63 -6.76 4.07
N ILE A 162 2.99 -5.63 3.74
CA ILE A 162 2.64 -5.27 2.36
C ILE A 162 3.84 -4.75 1.56
N HIS A 163 4.89 -4.30 2.26
CA HIS A 163 6.07 -3.74 1.61
C HIS A 163 6.95 -4.83 1.01
N PHE A 164 7.21 -4.72 -0.29
CA PHE A 164 8.05 -5.65 -1.03
C PHE A 164 8.78 -4.93 -2.17
N GLU A 165 10.09 -5.15 -2.21
CA GLU A 165 10.99 -4.63 -3.26
C GLU A 165 11.73 -5.82 -3.90
N GLY A 166 11.12 -6.43 -4.91
CA GLY A 166 11.71 -7.61 -5.55
C GLY A 166 10.89 -8.10 -6.74
N ASN A 167 11.17 -9.31 -7.20
CA ASN A 167 10.43 -9.93 -8.28
C ASN A 167 9.09 -10.48 -7.80
N GLY A 168 8.01 -9.74 -8.06
CA GLY A 168 6.64 -10.12 -7.69
C GLY A 168 6.09 -11.38 -8.38
N TYR A 169 6.83 -11.98 -9.31
CA TYR A 169 6.46 -13.20 -10.03
C TYR A 169 7.18 -14.46 -9.51
N SER A 170 8.14 -14.32 -8.60
CA SER A 170 8.92 -15.46 -8.11
C SER A 170 8.11 -16.37 -7.18
N GLU A 171 8.44 -17.66 -7.15
CA GLU A 171 7.79 -18.62 -6.24
C GLU A 171 8.14 -18.34 -4.78
N GLU A 172 9.38 -17.91 -4.52
CA GLU A 172 9.82 -17.52 -3.18
C GLU A 172 8.97 -16.39 -2.62
N TRP A 173 8.58 -15.43 -3.48
CA TRP A 173 7.68 -14.36 -3.08
C TRP A 173 6.29 -14.88 -2.73
N LYS A 174 5.75 -15.83 -3.47
CA LYS A 174 4.43 -16.41 -3.17
C LYS A 174 4.41 -17.07 -1.80
N GLU A 175 5.45 -17.82 -1.46
CA GLU A 175 5.60 -18.45 -0.15
C GLU A 175 5.75 -17.42 0.96
N GLU A 176 6.57 -16.40 0.73
CA GLU A 176 6.79 -15.31 1.69
C GLU A 176 5.53 -14.49 1.92
N ALA A 177 4.80 -14.15 0.87
CA ALA A 177 3.54 -13.42 0.95
C ALA A 177 2.48 -14.18 1.75
N ALA A 178 2.39 -15.50 1.55
CA ALA A 178 1.50 -16.36 2.35
C ALA A 178 1.90 -16.32 3.85
N ARG A 179 3.20 -16.38 4.16
CA ARG A 179 3.69 -16.26 5.56
C ARG A 179 3.39 -14.89 6.17
N ARG A 180 3.36 -13.83 5.36
CA ARG A 180 2.99 -12.47 5.78
C ARG A 180 1.49 -12.24 5.88
N GLY A 181 0.66 -13.25 5.56
CA GLY A 181 -0.81 -13.15 5.59
C GLY A 181 -1.43 -12.39 4.42
N LEU A 182 -0.69 -12.20 3.32
CA LEU A 182 -1.22 -11.56 2.11
C LEU A 182 -2.05 -12.56 1.31
N ASP A 183 -3.02 -12.06 0.53
CA ASP A 183 -3.86 -12.90 -0.31
C ASP A 183 -3.05 -13.49 -1.48
N VAL A 184 -2.92 -14.81 -1.50
CA VAL A 184 -2.24 -15.58 -2.54
C VAL A 184 -3.20 -16.38 -3.42
N ALA A 185 -4.51 -16.15 -3.29
CA ALA A 185 -5.51 -16.87 -4.08
C ALA A 185 -5.28 -16.66 -5.58
N THR A 186 -5.43 -17.75 -6.35
CA THR A 186 -5.25 -17.76 -7.82
C THR A 186 -6.53 -18.02 -8.58
N SER A 187 -7.62 -18.42 -7.90
CA SER A 187 -8.90 -18.70 -8.53
C SER A 187 -9.86 -17.52 -8.43
N ALA A 188 -10.47 -17.13 -9.54
CA ALA A 188 -11.40 -16.00 -9.60
C ALA A 188 -12.57 -16.10 -8.57
N PRO A 189 -13.23 -17.26 -8.37
CA PRO A 189 -14.28 -17.36 -7.36
C PRO A 189 -13.80 -17.00 -5.94
N LYS A 190 -12.59 -17.46 -5.55
CA LYS A 190 -12.02 -17.12 -4.24
C LYS A 190 -11.70 -15.64 -4.11
N MET A 191 -11.22 -15.02 -5.18
CA MET A 191 -10.92 -13.59 -5.18
C MET A 191 -12.20 -12.73 -5.08
N PHE A 192 -13.27 -13.13 -5.77
CA PHE A 192 -14.57 -12.43 -5.67
C PHE A 192 -15.23 -12.60 -4.29
N GLN A 193 -14.97 -13.70 -3.58
CA GLN A 193 -15.46 -13.88 -2.21
C GLN A 193 -14.97 -12.76 -1.26
N GLN A 194 -13.87 -12.07 -1.60
CA GLN A 194 -13.37 -10.95 -0.81
C GLN A 194 -14.35 -9.76 -0.73
N TYR A 195 -15.24 -9.60 -1.70
CA TYR A 195 -16.31 -8.59 -1.61
C TYR A 195 -17.30 -8.89 -0.48
N LEU A 196 -17.50 -10.17 -0.17
CA LEU A 196 -18.42 -10.63 0.88
C LEU A 196 -17.71 -10.86 2.23
N ALA A 197 -16.42 -10.56 2.34
CA ALA A 197 -15.71 -10.62 3.61
C ALA A 197 -16.26 -9.57 4.59
N PRO A 198 -16.42 -9.90 5.88
CA PRO A 198 -17.00 -8.97 6.86
C PRO A 198 -16.31 -7.60 6.89
N GLU A 199 -14.98 -7.58 6.77
CA GLU A 199 -14.19 -6.34 6.71
C GLU A 199 -14.48 -5.50 5.46
N SER A 200 -14.75 -6.14 4.32
CA SER A 200 -15.10 -5.45 3.08
C SER A 200 -16.50 -4.84 3.15
N ILE A 201 -17.48 -5.61 3.65
CA ILE A 201 -18.85 -5.13 3.88
C ILE A 201 -18.83 -3.92 4.83
N GLU A 202 -18.11 -4.02 5.93
CA GLU A 202 -18.01 -2.93 6.91
C GLU A 202 -17.34 -1.68 6.33
N MET A 203 -16.27 -1.85 5.55
CA MET A 203 -15.61 -0.74 4.85
C MET A 203 -16.59 -0.02 3.92
N PHE A 204 -17.30 -0.76 3.06
CA PHE A 204 -18.27 -0.16 2.13
C PHE A 204 -19.43 0.52 2.85
N ARG A 205 -19.91 -0.08 3.95
CA ARG A 205 -20.94 0.51 4.81
C ARG A 205 -20.48 1.82 5.45
N LYS A 206 -19.29 1.84 6.06
CA LYS A 206 -18.70 3.03 6.69
C LYS A 206 -18.47 4.17 5.70
N THR A 207 -18.06 3.83 4.49
CA THR A 207 -17.78 4.82 3.45
C THR A 207 -19.01 5.20 2.62
N CYS A 208 -20.17 4.58 2.88
CA CYS A 208 -21.43 4.80 2.14
C CYS A 208 -21.30 4.60 0.63
N VAL A 209 -20.45 3.66 0.19
CA VAL A 209 -20.17 3.40 -1.23
C VAL A 209 -21.10 2.31 -1.78
N LEU A 210 -21.20 1.17 -1.08
CA LEU A 210 -22.09 0.06 -1.41
C LEU A 210 -22.78 -0.45 -0.15
N ASN A 211 -24.02 -0.89 -0.28
CA ASN A 211 -24.74 -1.60 0.77
C ASN A 211 -24.71 -3.13 0.52
N GLU A 212 -25.17 -3.92 1.49
CA GLU A 212 -25.18 -5.39 1.40
C GLU A 212 -25.96 -5.95 0.19
N ALA A 213 -26.96 -5.23 -0.29
CA ALA A 213 -27.76 -5.68 -1.43
C ALA A 213 -27.09 -5.36 -2.78
N GLU A 214 -26.11 -4.47 -2.77
CA GLU A 214 -25.33 -4.05 -3.96
C GLU A 214 -24.03 -4.86 -4.12
N LEU A 215 -23.59 -5.53 -3.05
CA LEU A 215 -22.42 -6.41 -3.01
C LEU A 215 -22.79 -7.83 -3.44
#